data_872336a00d8bfc065cd1fb8dac37842d
#
_entry.id   872336a00d8bfc065cd1fb8dac37842d
#
_cell.length_a   1.000
_cell.length_b   1.000
_cell.length_c   1.000
_cell.angle_alpha   90.00
_cell.angle_beta   90.00
_cell.angle_gamma   90.00
#
_symmetry.space_group_name_H-M   'P 1'
#
loop_
_entity.id
_entity.type
_entity.pdbx_description
1 polymer ?
#
loop_
_entity_poly.entity_id
_entity_poly.type
_entity_poly.pdbx_seq_one_letter_code
_entity_poly.pdbx_strand_id
1 'polypeptide(L)'
;TGKQGQQGTVLAGVTTVSSTGAMRIPSGSSAYRGNSGRGIFSGGTEPNSVKNIDYINIASTGNATAWGELLGNGTSLHGGASNNIRGVFVGGFEGAPTNGRISLMQALTLPTEGDIIDFGDLQFNSQQLSGIGNETRGVYAMGYAYPNMSPVSSNSLNMHYTMIEFMSSANRTDFGDIIDNAACRDLATVETPIRGYFAGGEGTGLVPGTHNKNITIKGFASDSESLNFGELTTLSQRGACVGSATRGVFIIGSTIPAFVNTMEYITLTTSGESTDFGDTTANTGAINNDAASNMIRGVYHHPRTADGGAELNTLEYITIATTGNATDFGDLNYVSRDGCGLSDSHGGLSH
;
A
#
# COMPACT_ATOMS: atom_id res chain seq x y z
N THR A 1 -3.28 53.87 -3.19
CA THR A 1 -2.13 53.22 -3.87
C THR A 1 -1.45 52.28 -2.88
N GLY A 2 -1.94 51.06 -2.79
CA GLY A 2 -1.31 49.99 -1.98
C GLY A 2 0.05 49.64 -2.57
N LYS A 3 1.09 49.74 -1.74
CA LYS A 3 2.41 49.24 -2.13
C LYS A 3 2.29 47.73 -2.37
N GLN A 4 2.68 47.25 -3.54
CA GLN A 4 2.96 45.84 -3.74
C GLN A 4 3.99 45.41 -2.68
N GLY A 5 3.62 44.45 -1.88
CA GLY A 5 4.55 43.81 -0.98
C GLY A 5 5.71 43.22 -1.78
N GLN A 6 6.92 43.42 -1.37
CA GLN A 6 8.09 42.76 -1.92
C GLN A 6 7.84 41.25 -1.89
N GLN A 7 8.10 40.59 -2.99
CA GLN A 7 8.22 39.13 -2.97
C GLN A 7 9.30 38.75 -1.98
N GLY A 8 8.89 38.25 -0.85
CA GLY A 8 9.82 37.72 0.13
C GLY A 8 10.56 36.54 -0.45
N THR A 9 11.82 36.43 -0.10
CA THR A 9 12.60 35.21 -0.35
C THR A 9 11.83 34.03 0.20
N VAL A 10 11.50 33.05 -0.63
CA VAL A 10 10.78 31.86 -0.22
C VAL A 10 11.65 31.10 0.77
N LEU A 11 11.38 31.26 2.05
CA LEU A 11 11.83 30.31 3.06
C LEU A 11 10.99 29.03 2.85
N ALA A 12 11.64 27.89 2.84
CA ALA A 12 10.94 26.60 2.74
C ALA A 12 9.81 26.58 3.79
N GLY A 13 8.58 26.42 3.32
CA GLY A 13 7.38 26.45 4.17
C GLY A 13 6.60 27.76 4.18
N VAL A 14 6.94 28.74 3.38
CA VAL A 14 6.25 30.02 3.35
C VAL A 14 5.22 30.08 2.21
N THR A 15 4.09 30.49 2.59
CA THR A 15 2.86 30.84 1.89
C THR A 15 3.07 31.85 0.77
N THR A 16 2.60 31.52 -0.41
CA THR A 16 2.45 32.49 -1.49
C THR A 16 1.08 33.13 -1.41
N VAL A 17 1.01 34.44 -1.22
CA VAL A 17 -0.26 35.15 -1.36
C VAL A 17 -0.52 35.32 -2.85
N SER A 18 -1.58 34.71 -3.36
CA SER A 18 -1.99 34.87 -4.76
C SER A 18 -2.48 36.30 -4.99
N SER A 19 -2.51 36.75 -6.26
CA SER A 19 -3.04 38.05 -6.66
C SER A 19 -4.53 38.25 -6.29
N THR A 20 -5.20 37.20 -5.89
CA THR A 20 -6.59 37.21 -5.38
C THR A 20 -6.67 37.31 -3.87
N GLY A 21 -5.55 37.46 -3.16
CA GLY A 21 -5.51 37.58 -1.70
C GLY A 21 -5.69 36.25 -0.94
N ALA A 22 -5.86 35.15 -1.64
CA ALA A 22 -5.95 33.84 -1.00
C ALA A 22 -4.57 33.35 -0.57
N MET A 23 -4.43 33.04 0.70
CA MET A 23 -3.23 32.43 1.23
C MET A 23 -3.18 30.96 0.86
N ARG A 24 -2.19 30.56 0.07
CA ARG A 24 -1.90 29.15 -0.16
C ARG A 24 -0.84 28.69 0.83
N ILE A 25 -1.22 27.84 1.70
CA ILE A 25 -0.27 27.08 2.53
C ILE A 25 0.26 25.97 1.65
N PRO A 26 1.57 25.84 1.42
CA PRO A 26 2.09 24.68 0.74
C PRO A 26 1.67 23.44 1.55
N SER A 27 0.71 22.69 1.01
CA SER A 27 0.47 21.36 1.49
C SER A 27 1.66 20.51 1.05
N GLY A 28 2.38 19.96 1.94
CA GLY A 28 3.52 19.08 1.78
C GLY A 28 4.08 18.82 0.37
N SER A 29 5.14 18.13 0.26
CA SER A 29 5.85 17.92 -1.00
C SER A 29 5.09 17.17 -2.08
N SER A 30 3.94 16.56 -1.78
CA SER A 30 3.13 15.88 -2.77
C SER A 30 2.56 16.82 -3.83
N ALA A 31 2.11 18.02 -3.46
CA ALA A 31 1.68 19.04 -4.43
C ALA A 31 2.82 19.46 -5.36
N TYR A 32 4.03 19.46 -4.86
CA TYR A 32 5.22 19.84 -5.63
C TYR A 32 5.69 18.72 -6.56
N ARG A 33 5.52 17.46 -6.19
CA ARG A 33 5.98 16.31 -6.97
C ARG A 33 4.99 15.86 -8.03
N GLY A 34 3.73 16.20 -7.85
CA GLY A 34 2.69 16.06 -8.85
C GLY A 34 2.72 14.71 -9.57
N ASN A 35 3.09 14.74 -10.82
CA ASN A 35 3.06 13.59 -11.70
C ASN A 35 4.35 12.76 -11.71
N SER A 36 5.39 13.15 -10.99
CA SER A 36 6.70 12.51 -11.10
C SER A 36 6.97 11.46 -10.03
N GLY A 37 6.15 11.29 -9.05
CA GLY A 37 6.32 10.43 -7.90
C GLY A 37 7.27 9.24 -8.03
N ARG A 38 7.94 8.92 -6.94
CA ARG A 38 8.79 7.74 -6.83
C ARG A 38 7.97 6.58 -6.28
N GLY A 39 7.98 5.45 -6.98
CA GLY A 39 7.47 4.18 -6.50
C GLY A 39 8.59 3.31 -5.98
N ILE A 40 8.37 2.65 -4.85
CA ILE A 40 9.30 1.70 -4.22
C ILE A 40 8.63 0.33 -4.24
N PHE A 41 9.40 -0.69 -4.54
CA PHE A 41 9.01 -2.10 -4.50
C PHE A 41 10.01 -2.86 -3.64
N SER A 42 9.55 -3.71 -2.75
CA SER A 42 10.45 -4.33 -1.76
C SER A 42 10.09 -5.75 -1.42
N GLY A 43 11.13 -6.55 -1.16
CA GLY A 43 11.02 -7.88 -0.62
C GLY A 43 10.27 -8.86 -1.52
N GLY A 44 9.59 -9.80 -0.89
CA GLY A 44 8.87 -10.89 -1.56
C GLY A 44 9.58 -12.23 -1.41
N THR A 45 9.16 -13.20 -2.21
CA THR A 45 9.65 -14.59 -2.15
C THR A 45 10.07 -15.09 -3.52
N GLU A 46 11.33 -15.60 -3.65
CA GLU A 46 11.82 -16.36 -4.81
C GLU A 46 13.21 -16.95 -4.56
N PRO A 47 13.40 -18.26 -4.41
CA PRO A 47 12.47 -19.23 -3.78
C PRO A 47 12.30 -19.00 -2.26
N ASN A 48 13.17 -18.17 -1.70
CA ASN A 48 13.16 -17.73 -0.30
C ASN A 48 12.81 -16.25 -0.24
N SER A 49 12.56 -15.72 0.96
CA SER A 49 12.37 -14.29 1.12
C SER A 49 13.57 -13.50 0.62
N VAL A 50 13.33 -12.45 -0.15
CA VAL A 50 14.36 -11.60 -0.74
C VAL A 50 14.48 -10.28 0.02
N LYS A 51 15.65 -9.63 -0.10
CA LYS A 51 15.93 -8.35 0.58
C LYS A 51 15.79 -7.15 -0.34
N ASN A 52 15.75 -7.36 -1.63
CA ASN A 52 15.84 -6.31 -2.63
C ASN A 52 14.80 -5.22 -2.42
N ILE A 53 15.25 -4.00 -2.63
CA ILE A 53 14.39 -2.82 -2.75
C ILE A 53 14.76 -2.14 -4.07
N ASP A 54 13.77 -1.96 -4.89
CA ASP A 54 13.88 -1.25 -6.17
C ASP A 54 13.01 0.00 -6.16
N TYR A 55 13.35 0.97 -7.00
CA TYR A 55 12.51 2.13 -7.23
C TYR A 55 12.32 2.44 -8.71
N ILE A 56 11.20 3.12 -8.98
CA ILE A 56 10.84 3.62 -10.31
C ILE A 56 10.48 5.11 -10.24
N ASN A 57 10.54 5.78 -11.38
CA ASN A 57 9.82 7.03 -11.58
C ASN A 57 8.45 6.71 -12.19
N ILE A 58 7.36 6.89 -11.42
CA ILE A 58 6.01 6.52 -11.85
C ILE A 58 5.58 7.24 -13.14
N ALA A 59 6.10 8.43 -13.41
CA ALA A 59 5.71 9.23 -14.59
C ALA A 59 6.31 8.71 -15.89
N SER A 60 7.39 7.94 -15.86
CA SER A 60 8.09 7.46 -17.05
C SER A 60 8.27 5.95 -17.02
N THR A 61 7.88 5.26 -18.10
CA THR A 61 8.12 3.83 -18.27
C THR A 61 9.60 3.52 -18.35
N GLY A 62 9.99 2.37 -17.86
CA GLY A 62 11.36 1.85 -17.87
C GLY A 62 11.60 0.92 -16.68
N ASN A 63 12.71 0.22 -16.72
CA ASN A 63 13.08 -0.71 -15.67
C ASN A 63 13.39 0.02 -14.35
N ALA A 64 13.16 -0.68 -13.25
CA ALA A 64 13.47 -0.21 -11.93
C ALA A 64 14.98 -0.07 -11.71
N THR A 65 15.34 0.76 -10.77
CA THR A 65 16.71 0.96 -10.30
C THR A 65 16.82 0.40 -8.88
N ALA A 66 17.91 -0.30 -8.59
CA ALA A 66 18.16 -0.81 -7.26
C ALA A 66 18.28 0.34 -6.25
N TRP A 67 17.58 0.22 -5.13
CA TRP A 67 17.68 1.15 -4.01
C TRP A 67 18.65 0.65 -2.95
N GLY A 68 18.47 -0.58 -2.51
CA GLY A 68 19.19 -1.18 -1.39
C GLY A 68 18.52 -2.47 -0.92
N GLU A 69 18.62 -2.76 0.35
CA GLU A 69 18.15 -4.01 0.93
C GLU A 69 17.34 -3.79 2.22
N LEU A 70 16.35 -4.64 2.44
CA LEU A 70 15.65 -4.80 3.73
C LEU A 70 16.62 -5.33 4.79
N LEU A 71 16.37 -4.99 6.04
CA LEU A 71 17.09 -5.57 7.17
C LEU A 71 16.79 -7.07 7.32
N GLY A 72 17.65 -7.77 8.05
CA GLY A 72 17.46 -9.20 8.33
C GLY A 72 17.80 -10.10 7.14
N ASN A 73 17.02 -11.16 6.94
CA ASN A 73 17.27 -12.21 5.93
C ASN A 73 16.30 -12.17 4.74
N GLY A 74 15.72 -11.00 4.48
CA GLY A 74 14.66 -10.84 3.48
C GLY A 74 13.28 -11.06 4.08
N THR A 75 12.29 -10.37 3.51
CA THR A 75 10.93 -10.37 4.06
C THR A 75 9.92 -10.42 2.93
N SER A 76 8.90 -11.26 3.10
CA SER A 76 7.72 -11.34 2.24
C SER A 76 6.45 -11.12 3.06
N LEU A 77 5.33 -10.86 2.42
CA LEU A 77 4.02 -10.70 3.08
C LEU A 77 4.01 -9.61 4.16
N HIS A 78 4.86 -8.60 4.02
CA HIS A 78 4.93 -7.46 4.92
C HIS A 78 3.96 -6.37 4.48
N GLY A 79 3.53 -5.54 5.41
CA GLY A 79 2.71 -4.36 5.13
C GLY A 79 3.58 -3.14 4.89
N GLY A 80 3.07 -2.21 4.09
CA GLY A 80 3.74 -0.94 3.85
C GLY A 80 2.78 0.23 3.96
N ALA A 81 3.29 1.35 4.47
CA ALA A 81 2.62 2.63 4.44
C ALA A 81 3.66 3.73 4.30
N SER A 82 3.31 4.84 3.68
CA SER A 82 4.24 5.95 3.49
C SER A 82 3.57 7.30 3.64
N ASN A 83 4.39 8.30 3.91
CA ASN A 83 4.10 9.68 3.59
C ASN A 83 5.08 10.14 2.50
N ASN A 84 5.04 11.40 2.13
CA ASN A 84 5.91 11.95 1.10
C ASN A 84 7.43 11.99 1.46
N ILE A 85 7.79 11.63 2.68
CA ILE A 85 9.17 11.66 3.19
C ILE A 85 9.65 10.27 3.58
N ARG A 86 8.79 9.50 4.24
CA ARG A 86 9.16 8.22 4.85
C ARG A 86 8.23 7.10 4.42
N GLY A 87 8.82 5.98 4.02
CA GLY A 87 8.13 4.70 3.90
C GLY A 87 8.46 3.83 5.10
N VAL A 88 7.48 3.09 5.60
CA VAL A 88 7.67 2.13 6.70
C VAL A 88 7.08 0.80 6.29
N PHE A 89 7.92 -0.22 6.29
CA PHE A 89 7.54 -1.62 6.12
C PHE A 89 7.43 -2.28 7.48
N VAL A 90 6.41 -3.11 7.66
CA VAL A 90 6.11 -3.70 8.97
C VAL A 90 5.86 -5.19 8.89
N GLY A 91 6.42 -5.95 9.83
CA GLY A 91 6.21 -7.38 9.96
C GLY A 91 6.62 -8.16 8.71
N GLY A 92 5.89 -9.21 8.43
CA GLY A 92 6.11 -10.11 7.31
C GLY A 92 6.64 -11.47 7.74
N PHE A 93 7.04 -12.27 6.76
CA PHE A 93 7.67 -13.56 6.93
C PHE A 93 9.14 -13.47 6.52
N GLU A 94 10.03 -13.69 7.46
CA GLU A 94 11.46 -13.72 7.22
C GLU A 94 11.90 -15.12 6.80
N GLY A 95 12.81 -15.18 5.82
CA GLY A 95 13.41 -16.42 5.35
C GLY A 95 14.37 -17.07 6.34
N ALA A 96 15.08 -18.09 5.89
CA ALA A 96 16.07 -18.78 6.72
C ALA A 96 17.17 -17.84 7.24
N PRO A 97 17.67 -18.01 8.48
CA PRO A 97 17.41 -19.09 9.40
C PRO A 97 16.16 -18.94 10.27
N THR A 98 15.54 -17.76 10.29
CA THR A 98 14.38 -17.45 11.14
C THR A 98 13.16 -18.29 10.77
N ASN A 99 12.87 -18.39 9.47
CA ASN A 99 11.71 -19.10 8.91
C ASN A 99 10.41 -18.82 9.69
N GLY A 100 10.08 -17.57 9.89
CA GLY A 100 8.96 -17.18 10.72
C GLY A 100 8.46 -15.75 10.52
N ARG A 101 7.31 -15.49 11.12
CA ARG A 101 6.77 -14.13 11.20
C ARG A 101 7.66 -13.28 12.08
N ILE A 102 7.76 -12.01 11.74
CA ILE A 102 8.56 -11.02 12.47
C ILE A 102 7.72 -9.84 12.94
N SER A 103 8.22 -9.11 13.92
CA SER A 103 7.63 -7.86 14.42
C SER A 103 8.34 -6.62 13.89
N LEU A 104 9.48 -6.77 13.23
CA LEU A 104 10.35 -5.68 12.81
C LEU A 104 9.60 -4.65 11.98
N MET A 105 9.76 -3.39 12.33
CA MET A 105 9.38 -2.24 11.52
C MET A 105 10.63 -1.61 10.94
N GLN A 106 10.63 -1.33 9.64
CA GLN A 106 11.77 -0.84 8.89
C GLN A 106 11.38 0.44 8.15
N ALA A 107 12.21 1.46 8.20
CA ALA A 107 11.90 2.72 7.55
C ALA A 107 12.97 3.13 6.54
N LEU A 108 12.54 3.76 5.46
CA LEU A 108 13.38 4.41 4.47
C LEU A 108 12.95 5.87 4.26
N THR A 109 13.88 6.71 3.80
CA THR A 109 13.62 8.11 3.48
C THR A 109 13.44 8.27 1.98
N LEU A 110 12.21 8.45 1.53
CA LEU A 110 11.83 8.44 0.10
C LEU A 110 12.53 9.49 -0.80
N PRO A 111 12.80 10.73 -0.33
CA PRO A 111 13.51 11.72 -1.14
C PRO A 111 14.98 11.43 -1.41
N THR A 112 15.61 10.69 -0.54
CA THR A 112 17.05 10.41 -0.60
C THR A 112 17.27 8.90 -0.63
N GLU A 113 18.09 8.44 -1.56
CA GLU A 113 18.55 7.06 -1.56
C GLU A 113 19.46 6.85 -0.36
N GLY A 114 18.97 6.17 0.64
CA GLY A 114 19.68 5.91 1.89
C GLY A 114 19.33 4.55 2.45
N ASP A 115 20.12 4.12 3.42
CA ASP A 115 19.94 2.83 4.07
C ASP A 115 18.58 2.75 4.78
N ILE A 116 18.01 1.57 4.80
CA ILE A 116 16.90 1.24 5.67
C ILE A 116 17.37 1.26 7.12
N ILE A 117 16.54 1.80 7.98
CA ILE A 117 16.78 1.86 9.42
C ILE A 117 15.75 1.02 10.17
N ASP A 118 16.16 0.50 11.32
CA ASP A 118 15.26 -0.07 12.30
C ASP A 118 14.35 1.04 12.85
N PHE A 119 13.03 0.83 12.75
CA PHE A 119 12.01 1.77 13.19
C PHE A 119 11.32 1.32 14.48
N GLY A 120 11.65 0.13 15.00
CA GLY A 120 11.07 -0.50 16.16
C GLY A 120 10.30 -1.77 15.81
N ASP A 121 9.41 -2.18 16.69
CA ASP A 121 8.69 -3.45 16.58
C ASP A 121 7.18 -3.31 16.69
N LEU A 122 6.46 -4.16 15.98
CA LEU A 122 5.05 -4.46 16.22
C LEU A 122 4.91 -5.13 17.60
N GLN A 123 3.70 -5.11 18.14
CA GLN A 123 3.39 -5.83 19.38
C GLN A 123 3.52 -7.35 19.23
N PHE A 124 3.27 -7.87 18.04
CA PHE A 124 3.26 -9.29 17.72
C PHE A 124 3.95 -9.53 16.39
N ASN A 125 4.57 -10.71 16.27
CA ASN A 125 5.04 -11.19 14.98
C ASN A 125 3.85 -11.43 14.05
N SER A 126 3.81 -10.74 12.93
CA SER A 126 2.67 -10.75 12.00
C SER A 126 3.14 -10.82 10.56
N GLN A 127 2.31 -11.41 9.70
CA GLN A 127 2.49 -11.43 8.24
C GLN A 127 1.16 -11.16 7.53
N GLN A 128 1.19 -10.94 6.23
CA GLN A 128 0.00 -10.63 5.41
C GLN A 128 -0.71 -9.35 5.90
N LEU A 129 0.11 -8.38 6.29
CA LEU A 129 -0.36 -7.08 6.73
C LEU A 129 -0.68 -6.20 5.52
N SER A 130 -1.60 -5.28 5.73
CA SER A 130 -1.94 -4.29 4.71
C SER A 130 -1.97 -2.91 5.34
N GLY A 131 -1.27 -1.96 4.75
CA GLY A 131 -1.08 -0.63 5.31
C GLY A 131 -1.70 0.47 4.46
N ILE A 132 -2.05 1.56 5.12
CA ILE A 132 -2.46 2.83 4.54
C ILE A 132 -1.71 3.96 5.23
N GLY A 133 -1.49 5.06 4.55
CA GLY A 133 -0.76 6.20 5.10
C GLY A 133 -1.41 7.54 4.79
N ASN A 134 -1.17 8.52 5.67
CA ASN A 134 -1.37 9.92 5.36
C ASN A 134 -0.10 10.71 5.70
N GLU A 135 -0.15 12.04 5.73
CA GLU A 135 1.05 12.85 6.00
C GLU A 135 1.73 12.53 7.35
N THR A 136 1.00 12.07 8.35
CA THR A 136 1.51 11.89 9.71
C THR A 136 1.49 10.46 10.21
N ARG A 137 0.55 9.62 9.75
CA ARG A 137 0.25 8.31 10.31
C ARG A 137 0.25 7.20 9.28
N GLY A 138 0.83 6.06 9.64
CA GLY A 138 0.59 4.78 9.00
C GLY A 138 -0.37 3.94 9.84
N VAL A 139 -1.35 3.32 9.23
CA VAL A 139 -2.32 2.42 9.88
C VAL A 139 -2.30 1.08 9.16
N TYR A 140 -2.14 0.01 9.92
CA TYR A 140 -1.97 -1.34 9.39
C TYR A 140 -3.03 -2.27 9.93
N ALA A 141 -3.71 -2.99 9.04
CA ALA A 141 -4.45 -4.19 9.40
C ALA A 141 -3.44 -5.30 9.71
N MET A 142 -3.55 -5.90 10.91
CA MET A 142 -2.48 -6.72 11.51
C MET A 142 -2.32 -8.11 10.90
N GLY A 143 -3.20 -8.51 9.98
CA GLY A 143 -3.05 -9.76 9.24
C GLY A 143 -3.02 -10.99 10.14
N TYR A 144 -1.99 -11.79 10.01
CA TYR A 144 -1.83 -13.09 10.66
C TYR A 144 -0.73 -13.04 11.73
N ALA A 145 -1.10 -12.97 13.01
CA ALA A 145 -0.16 -12.78 14.12
C ALA A 145 0.07 -14.04 14.97
N TYR A 146 1.21 -14.04 15.68
CA TYR A 146 1.58 -15.07 16.65
C TYR A 146 2.37 -14.46 17.83
N PRO A 147 2.14 -14.83 19.07
CA PRO A 147 1.06 -15.70 19.55
C PRO A 147 -0.31 -15.03 19.41
N ASN A 148 -1.31 -15.86 19.28
CA ASN A 148 -2.68 -15.46 19.08
C ASN A 148 -3.20 -14.50 20.16
N MET A 149 -3.74 -13.36 19.76
CA MET A 149 -4.36 -12.38 20.64
C MET A 149 -5.77 -12.79 21.12
N SER A 150 -6.35 -13.81 20.54
CA SER A 150 -7.69 -14.29 20.91
C SER A 150 -7.62 -15.60 21.68
N PRO A 151 -8.53 -15.84 22.63
CA PRO A 151 -8.63 -17.12 23.34
C PRO A 151 -9.08 -18.30 22.45
N VAL A 152 -9.24 -18.11 21.16
CA VAL A 152 -9.78 -19.10 20.24
C VAL A 152 -8.74 -19.54 19.22
N SER A 153 -8.18 -20.72 19.44
CA SER A 153 -7.42 -21.57 18.51
C SER A 153 -6.08 -21.08 17.91
N SER A 154 -5.28 -22.03 17.52
CA SER A 154 -3.86 -21.94 17.13
C SER A 154 -3.51 -21.11 15.87
N ASN A 155 -4.45 -20.40 15.28
CA ASN A 155 -4.27 -19.57 14.08
C ASN A 155 -5.21 -18.36 14.11
N SER A 156 -5.02 -17.44 15.07
CA SER A 156 -5.91 -16.27 15.18
C SER A 156 -5.51 -15.20 14.20
N LEU A 157 -6.47 -14.81 13.41
CA LEU A 157 -6.45 -13.61 12.59
C LEU A 157 -6.64 -12.41 13.53
N ASN A 158 -5.85 -11.37 13.36
CA ASN A 158 -5.96 -10.15 14.15
C ASN A 158 -6.99 -9.21 13.54
N MET A 159 -8.05 -8.97 14.28
CA MET A 159 -9.11 -8.04 13.90
C MET A 159 -8.78 -6.60 14.28
N HIS A 160 -7.53 -6.28 14.58
CA HIS A 160 -7.09 -4.97 15.05
C HIS A 160 -6.34 -4.20 13.99
N TYR A 161 -6.44 -2.87 14.07
CA TYR A 161 -5.52 -1.95 13.42
C TYR A 161 -4.43 -1.52 14.39
N THR A 162 -3.21 -1.39 13.86
CA THR A 162 -2.10 -0.74 14.56
C THR A 162 -1.73 0.55 13.84
N MET A 163 -1.48 1.61 14.60
CA MET A 163 -1.05 2.90 14.08
C MET A 163 0.38 3.20 14.50
N ILE A 164 1.12 3.83 13.59
CA ILE A 164 2.41 4.47 13.83
C ILE A 164 2.35 5.94 13.43
N GLU A 165 3.22 6.74 14.02
CA GLU A 165 3.51 8.09 13.54
C GLU A 165 4.82 8.08 12.74
N PHE A 166 4.79 8.52 11.49
CA PHE A 166 5.96 8.45 10.60
C PHE A 166 7.18 9.20 11.12
N MET A 167 6.99 10.24 11.91
CA MET A 167 8.09 11.08 12.43
C MET A 167 8.61 10.63 13.79
N SER A 168 7.97 9.66 14.43
CA SER A 168 8.33 9.17 15.77
C SER A 168 8.59 7.67 15.70
N SER A 169 9.84 7.27 15.86
CA SER A 169 10.21 5.85 15.93
C SER A 169 9.64 5.16 17.17
N ALA A 170 9.34 3.90 17.06
CA ALA A 170 8.99 2.97 18.14
C ALA A 170 7.61 3.12 18.80
N ASN A 171 6.81 4.08 18.46
CA ASN A 171 5.48 4.23 19.07
C ASN A 171 4.39 3.68 18.14
N ARG A 172 4.05 2.43 18.34
CA ARG A 172 2.81 1.85 17.83
C ARG A 172 1.70 2.02 18.86
N THR A 173 0.50 2.17 18.37
CA THR A 173 -0.70 2.28 19.21
C THR A 173 -1.79 1.39 18.62
N ASP A 174 -2.55 0.72 19.47
CA ASP A 174 -3.82 0.13 19.07
C ASP A 174 -4.72 1.21 18.47
N PHE A 175 -5.34 0.92 17.33
CA PHE A 175 -6.10 1.91 16.58
C PHE A 175 -7.52 1.43 16.24
N GLY A 176 -8.07 0.59 17.08
CA GLY A 176 -9.42 0.04 16.96
C GLY A 176 -9.50 -1.20 16.08
N ASP A 177 -10.71 -1.65 15.83
CA ASP A 177 -10.98 -2.98 15.28
C ASP A 177 -11.46 -2.96 13.84
N ILE A 178 -11.25 -4.08 13.17
CA ILE A 178 -11.85 -4.38 11.88
C ILE A 178 -13.28 -4.87 12.15
N ILE A 179 -14.24 -4.33 11.42
CA ILE A 179 -15.66 -4.72 11.55
C ILE A 179 -15.83 -6.24 11.37
N ASP A 180 -16.73 -6.82 12.15
CA ASP A 180 -17.06 -8.24 12.05
C ASP A 180 -17.39 -8.70 10.62
N ASN A 181 -16.95 -9.91 10.27
CA ASN A 181 -17.11 -10.53 8.95
C ASN A 181 -16.34 -9.85 7.80
N ALA A 182 -15.50 -8.85 8.07
CA ALA A 182 -14.54 -8.36 7.09
C ALA A 182 -13.29 -9.24 7.04
N ALA A 183 -12.53 -9.13 5.96
CA ALA A 183 -11.21 -9.73 5.88
C ALA A 183 -10.21 -8.96 6.74
N CYS A 184 -9.19 -9.64 7.22
CA CYS A 184 -8.15 -9.01 8.04
C CYS A 184 -6.73 -9.24 7.51
N ARG A 185 -6.56 -10.02 6.45
CA ARG A 185 -5.26 -10.30 5.83
C ARG A 185 -5.35 -10.28 4.31
N ASP A 186 -4.21 -10.05 3.66
CA ASP A 186 -4.10 -10.02 2.19
C ASP A 186 -5.07 -9.01 1.53
N LEU A 187 -5.32 -7.89 2.20
CA LEU A 187 -6.22 -6.83 1.75
C LEU A 187 -5.54 -5.94 0.73
N ALA A 188 -6.22 -5.56 -0.34
CA ALA A 188 -5.80 -4.47 -1.21
C ALA A 188 -6.16 -3.13 -0.57
N THR A 189 -5.25 -2.16 -0.59
CA THR A 189 -5.42 -0.89 0.13
C THR A 189 -5.21 0.33 -0.74
N VAL A 190 -6.02 1.35 -0.50
CA VAL A 190 -5.87 2.70 -1.05
C VAL A 190 -6.32 3.71 0.00
N GLU A 191 -5.77 4.91 -0.04
CA GLU A 191 -6.06 5.95 0.94
C GLU A 191 -6.41 7.30 0.31
N THR A 192 -7.02 8.14 1.15
CA THR A 192 -7.15 9.59 1.02
C THR A 192 -6.51 10.25 2.25
N PRO A 193 -6.31 11.58 2.31
CA PRO A 193 -5.70 12.20 3.50
C PRO A 193 -6.42 11.93 4.82
N ILE A 194 -7.69 11.59 4.78
CA ILE A 194 -8.53 11.46 5.97
C ILE A 194 -8.93 10.02 6.31
N ARG A 195 -8.84 9.10 5.35
CA ARG A 195 -9.25 7.69 5.53
C ARG A 195 -8.60 6.77 4.52
N GLY A 196 -8.44 5.52 4.89
CA GLY A 196 -8.06 4.45 3.98
C GLY A 196 -9.18 3.45 3.75
N TYR A 197 -9.01 2.69 2.68
CA TYR A 197 -9.92 1.67 2.19
C TYR A 197 -9.18 0.34 2.15
N PHE A 198 -9.83 -0.69 2.63
CA PHE A 198 -9.32 -2.06 2.67
C PHE A 198 -10.32 -2.95 1.95
N ALA A 199 -9.89 -3.66 0.93
CA ALA A 199 -10.79 -4.43 0.07
C ALA A 199 -10.34 -5.87 -0.13
N GLY A 200 -11.29 -6.75 -0.29
CA GLY A 200 -11.05 -8.16 -0.55
C GLY A 200 -10.43 -8.89 0.65
N GLY A 201 -9.39 -9.63 0.39
CA GLY A 201 -8.62 -10.36 1.40
C GLY A 201 -9.25 -11.68 1.82
N GLU A 202 -8.70 -12.27 2.89
CA GLU A 202 -9.21 -13.51 3.46
C GLU A 202 -9.88 -13.24 4.82
N GLY A 203 -11.11 -13.72 4.95
CA GLY A 203 -11.96 -13.46 6.10
C GLY A 203 -11.60 -14.30 7.32
N THR A 204 -11.98 -13.79 8.49
CA THR A 204 -11.90 -14.47 9.78
C THR A 204 -13.13 -15.28 10.06
N GLY A 205 -14.13 -15.08 9.30
CA GLY A 205 -15.46 -15.56 9.61
C GLY A 205 -15.60 -17.03 9.62
N LEU A 206 -15.97 -17.91 9.65
CA LEU A 206 -16.47 -19.25 9.81
C LEU A 206 -15.72 -20.32 8.98
N VAL A 207 -15.01 -19.93 7.94
CA VAL A 207 -14.28 -20.87 7.08
C VAL A 207 -12.92 -20.28 6.69
N PRO A 208 -11.80 -20.79 7.22
CA PRO A 208 -10.46 -20.42 6.75
C PRO A 208 -10.34 -20.70 5.24
N GLY A 209 -9.74 -19.73 4.51
CA GLY A 209 -9.57 -19.87 3.06
C GLY A 209 -10.71 -19.29 2.22
N THR A 210 -11.65 -18.59 2.82
CA THR A 210 -12.69 -17.88 2.06
C THR A 210 -12.21 -16.49 1.64
N HIS A 211 -12.13 -16.27 0.34
CA HIS A 211 -11.91 -14.94 -0.21
C HIS A 211 -13.10 -14.02 0.05
N ASN A 212 -12.82 -12.75 0.20
CA ASN A 212 -13.82 -11.74 0.51
C ASN A 212 -13.95 -10.72 -0.64
N LYS A 213 -15.02 -9.96 -0.63
CA LYS A 213 -15.24 -8.85 -1.56
C LYS A 213 -15.62 -7.54 -0.86
N ASN A 214 -15.72 -7.55 0.47
CA ASN A 214 -16.06 -6.36 1.24
C ASN A 214 -15.01 -5.27 1.05
N ILE A 215 -15.46 -4.02 1.02
CA ILE A 215 -14.63 -2.84 1.10
C ILE A 215 -14.97 -2.14 2.40
N THR A 216 -13.98 -1.98 3.26
CA THR A 216 -14.12 -1.26 4.53
C THR A 216 -13.30 0.02 4.54
N ILE A 217 -13.72 0.99 5.33
CA ILE A 217 -13.00 2.25 5.52
C ILE A 217 -12.55 2.42 6.96
N LYS A 218 -11.34 2.95 7.11
CA LYS A 218 -10.74 3.33 8.40
C LYS A 218 -10.30 4.78 8.37
N GLY A 219 -10.80 5.59 9.30
CA GLY A 219 -10.39 6.98 9.44
C GLY A 219 -9.03 7.10 10.13
N PHE A 220 -8.20 8.07 9.73
CA PHE A 220 -6.92 8.34 10.40
C PHE A 220 -7.06 9.14 11.70
N ALA A 221 -8.20 9.77 11.93
CA ALA A 221 -8.39 10.67 13.08
C ALA A 221 -8.88 9.98 14.35
N SER A 222 -9.41 8.76 14.24
CA SER A 222 -10.13 8.09 15.33
C SER A 222 -9.77 6.61 15.39
N ASP A 223 -9.65 6.07 16.59
CA ASP A 223 -9.44 4.66 16.91
C ASP A 223 -10.74 3.83 16.87
N SER A 224 -11.82 4.38 16.33
CA SER A 224 -13.08 3.66 16.15
C SER A 224 -12.92 2.43 15.26
N GLU A 225 -13.85 1.51 15.36
CA GLU A 225 -14.01 0.39 14.43
C GLU A 225 -14.10 0.88 12.97
N SER A 226 -13.66 0.06 12.02
CA SER A 226 -13.84 0.33 10.59
C SER A 226 -15.34 0.27 10.21
N LEU A 227 -15.67 0.90 9.10
CA LEU A 227 -17.05 0.94 8.60
C LEU A 227 -17.14 0.23 7.24
N ASN A 228 -18.28 -0.35 6.94
CA ASN A 228 -18.55 -0.87 5.61
C ASN A 228 -18.67 0.29 4.61
N PHE A 229 -18.01 0.15 3.45
CA PHE A 229 -18.08 1.11 2.36
C PHE A 229 -18.83 0.57 1.15
N GLY A 230 -18.68 -0.72 0.84
CA GLY A 230 -19.27 -1.37 -0.31
C GLY A 230 -18.62 -2.71 -0.58
N GLU A 231 -18.70 -3.17 -1.81
CA GLU A 231 -18.17 -4.48 -2.21
C GLU A 231 -17.46 -4.42 -3.57
N LEU A 232 -16.44 -5.25 -3.74
CA LEU A 232 -15.96 -5.64 -5.06
C LEU A 232 -17.01 -6.51 -5.75
N THR A 233 -17.04 -6.53 -7.07
CA THR A 233 -17.91 -7.49 -7.79
C THR A 233 -17.30 -8.89 -7.77
N THR A 234 -15.97 -8.98 -7.69
CA THR A 234 -15.18 -10.21 -7.70
C THR A 234 -14.56 -10.49 -6.32
N LEU A 235 -14.63 -11.74 -5.87
CA LEU A 235 -13.86 -12.18 -4.70
C LEU A 235 -12.36 -11.98 -4.95
N SER A 236 -11.65 -11.43 -3.98
CA SER A 236 -10.24 -11.07 -4.13
C SER A 236 -9.41 -11.42 -2.90
N GLN A 237 -8.23 -11.95 -3.13
CA GLN A 237 -7.18 -12.14 -2.12
C GLN A 237 -5.83 -11.79 -2.74
N ARG A 238 -4.91 -11.22 -1.95
CA ARG A 238 -3.55 -10.84 -2.39
C ARG A 238 -3.53 -9.96 -3.64
N GLY A 239 -4.53 -9.11 -3.77
CA GLY A 239 -4.55 -8.08 -4.80
C GLY A 239 -3.71 -6.88 -4.41
N ALA A 240 -3.79 -5.85 -5.23
CA ALA A 240 -3.24 -4.54 -4.95
C ALA A 240 -4.26 -3.45 -5.27
N CYS A 241 -4.00 -2.25 -4.82
CA CYS A 241 -4.76 -1.10 -5.27
C CYS A 241 -3.83 0.06 -5.60
N VAL A 242 -4.20 0.80 -6.61
CA VAL A 242 -3.58 2.07 -7.00
C VAL A 242 -4.63 3.15 -7.01
N GLY A 243 -4.28 4.37 -6.62
CA GLY A 243 -5.30 5.37 -6.45
C GLY A 243 -4.88 6.80 -6.76
N SER A 244 -5.90 7.64 -6.92
CA SER A 244 -5.82 9.09 -6.96
C SER A 244 -6.68 9.66 -5.83
N ALA A 245 -6.77 10.98 -5.72
CA ALA A 245 -7.63 11.62 -4.72
C ALA A 245 -9.13 11.23 -4.80
N THR A 246 -9.59 10.72 -5.93
CA THR A 246 -11.01 10.45 -6.18
C THR A 246 -11.35 9.01 -6.56
N ARG A 247 -10.38 8.23 -7.00
CA ARG A 247 -10.58 6.88 -7.52
C ARG A 247 -9.55 5.92 -6.95
N GLY A 248 -9.99 4.75 -6.49
CA GLY A 248 -9.15 3.59 -6.24
C GLY A 248 -9.42 2.51 -7.29
N VAL A 249 -8.37 1.94 -7.87
CA VAL A 249 -8.44 0.85 -8.85
C VAL A 249 -7.80 -0.37 -8.23
N PHE A 250 -8.59 -1.41 -8.04
CA PHE A 250 -8.19 -2.69 -7.47
C PHE A 250 -7.76 -3.63 -8.58
N ILE A 251 -6.56 -4.14 -8.48
CA ILE A 251 -6.05 -5.26 -9.26
C ILE A 251 -6.45 -6.50 -8.48
N ILE A 252 -7.41 -7.24 -9.02
CA ILE A 252 -7.92 -8.44 -8.37
C ILE A 252 -6.82 -9.52 -8.44
N GLY A 253 -6.40 -9.98 -7.30
CA GLY A 253 -5.35 -10.98 -7.22
C GLY A 253 -5.89 -12.40 -7.48
N SER A 254 -5.83 -13.21 -6.46
CA SER A 254 -6.34 -14.57 -6.49
C SER A 254 -7.84 -14.61 -6.23
N THR A 255 -8.57 -15.34 -7.05
CA THR A 255 -9.92 -15.84 -6.75
C THR A 255 -9.84 -17.34 -6.48
N ILE A 256 -10.89 -17.95 -5.94
CA ILE A 256 -10.95 -19.41 -5.85
C ILE A 256 -11.72 -19.94 -7.06
N PRO A 257 -11.12 -20.82 -7.89
CA PRO A 257 -9.82 -21.50 -7.74
C PRO A 257 -8.66 -20.91 -8.59
N ALA A 258 -8.79 -19.72 -9.16
CA ALA A 258 -7.85 -19.27 -10.18
C ALA A 258 -7.40 -17.81 -10.00
N PHE A 259 -6.29 -17.46 -10.65
CA PHE A 259 -5.90 -16.08 -10.90
C PHE A 259 -6.75 -15.49 -12.03
N VAL A 260 -7.01 -14.20 -11.97
CA VAL A 260 -7.80 -13.47 -12.96
C VAL A 260 -7.03 -12.23 -13.46
N ASN A 261 -7.49 -11.66 -14.55
CA ASN A 261 -6.94 -10.43 -15.11
C ASN A 261 -7.80 -9.19 -14.83
N THR A 262 -8.83 -9.34 -14.02
CA THR A 262 -9.83 -8.29 -13.76
C THR A 262 -9.26 -7.15 -12.92
N MET A 263 -9.56 -5.93 -13.32
CA MET A 263 -9.41 -4.74 -12.50
C MET A 263 -10.77 -4.08 -12.29
N GLU A 264 -10.99 -3.60 -11.06
CA GLU A 264 -12.24 -2.94 -10.68
C GLU A 264 -11.93 -1.60 -10.00
N TYR A 265 -12.82 -0.63 -10.09
CA TYR A 265 -12.61 0.66 -9.44
C TYR A 265 -13.79 1.11 -8.59
N ILE A 266 -13.49 1.95 -7.62
CA ILE A 266 -14.46 2.69 -6.81
C ILE A 266 -14.21 4.19 -6.90
N THR A 267 -15.26 4.97 -6.67
CA THR A 267 -15.13 6.40 -6.38
C THR A 267 -14.98 6.59 -4.88
N LEU A 268 -13.84 7.12 -4.42
CA LEU A 268 -13.49 7.19 -3.00
C LEU A 268 -14.41 8.09 -2.15
N THR A 269 -15.27 8.88 -2.77
CA THR A 269 -16.21 9.76 -2.07
C THR A 269 -17.62 9.18 -1.96
N THR A 270 -17.94 8.13 -2.71
CA THR A 270 -19.29 7.58 -2.81
C THR A 270 -19.25 6.08 -2.53
N SER A 271 -19.93 5.65 -1.48
CA SER A 271 -20.07 4.22 -1.16
C SER A 271 -20.88 3.48 -2.21
N GLY A 272 -20.58 2.20 -2.37
CA GLY A 272 -21.27 1.31 -3.31
C GLY A 272 -20.39 0.19 -3.82
N GLU A 273 -20.91 -0.53 -4.80
CA GLU A 273 -20.17 -1.59 -5.48
C GLU A 273 -19.11 -1.01 -6.43
N SER A 274 -18.04 -1.78 -6.61
CA SER A 274 -17.04 -1.47 -7.63
C SER A 274 -17.61 -1.63 -9.04
N THR A 275 -16.91 -1.06 -9.98
CA THR A 275 -17.23 -1.12 -11.41
C THR A 275 -16.02 -1.64 -12.17
N ASP A 276 -16.24 -2.36 -13.24
CA ASP A 276 -15.20 -2.83 -14.15
C ASP A 276 -14.31 -1.67 -14.62
N PHE A 277 -13.00 -1.87 -14.54
CA PHE A 277 -12.01 -0.89 -15.01
C PHE A 277 -11.35 -1.33 -16.32
N GLY A 278 -11.15 -2.61 -16.50
CA GLY A 278 -10.43 -3.25 -17.58
C GLY A 278 -9.60 -4.43 -17.08
N ASP A 279 -8.62 -4.85 -17.87
CA ASP A 279 -7.84 -6.06 -17.62
C ASP A 279 -6.34 -5.79 -17.47
N THR A 280 -5.67 -6.59 -16.64
CA THR A 280 -4.22 -6.76 -16.66
C THR A 280 -3.79 -7.48 -17.95
N THR A 281 -2.52 -7.44 -18.31
CA THR A 281 -2.05 -8.05 -19.59
C THR A 281 -2.22 -9.58 -19.62
N ALA A 282 -2.22 -10.21 -18.45
CA ALA A 282 -2.49 -11.63 -18.25
C ALA A 282 -3.12 -11.86 -16.88
N ASN A 283 -3.62 -13.07 -16.59
CA ASN A 283 -4.04 -13.42 -15.23
C ASN A 283 -2.91 -13.17 -14.24
N THR A 284 -3.20 -12.59 -13.09
CA THR A 284 -2.19 -12.28 -12.07
C THR A 284 -2.68 -12.64 -10.67
N GLY A 285 -1.76 -12.84 -9.76
CA GLY A 285 -2.04 -13.11 -8.35
C GLY A 285 -0.80 -13.08 -7.49
N ALA A 286 -0.98 -13.14 -6.18
CA ALA A 286 0.08 -13.02 -5.19
C ALA A 286 0.83 -11.66 -5.24
N ILE A 287 0.11 -10.58 -5.56
CA ILE A 287 0.64 -9.21 -5.65
C ILE A 287 0.89 -8.66 -4.24
N ASN A 288 -0.07 -8.81 -3.32
CA ASN A 288 0.00 -8.44 -1.90
C ASN A 288 0.35 -6.95 -1.67
N ASN A 289 -0.34 -6.03 -2.36
CA ASN A 289 -0.10 -4.58 -2.34
C ASN A 289 1.27 -4.14 -2.87
N ASP A 290 1.90 -4.93 -3.73
CA ASP A 290 3.12 -4.54 -4.42
C ASP A 290 2.80 -3.57 -5.57
N ALA A 291 2.43 -2.36 -5.18
CA ALA A 291 1.95 -1.31 -6.08
C ALA A 291 2.32 0.09 -5.59
N ALA A 292 2.45 1.02 -6.53
CA ALA A 292 2.77 2.41 -6.27
C ALA A 292 1.99 3.31 -7.24
N SER A 293 1.53 4.47 -6.78
CA SER A 293 0.79 5.39 -7.65
C SER A 293 1.12 6.85 -7.41
N ASN A 294 0.89 7.66 -8.44
CA ASN A 294 0.77 9.11 -8.34
C ASN A 294 -0.66 9.53 -8.74
N MET A 295 -0.91 10.83 -8.90
CA MET A 295 -2.25 11.34 -9.26
C MET A 295 -2.82 10.80 -10.57
N ILE A 296 -1.97 10.32 -11.49
CA ILE A 296 -2.33 9.99 -12.87
C ILE A 296 -2.16 8.51 -13.14
N ARG A 297 -1.06 7.93 -12.68
CA ARG A 297 -0.62 6.58 -13.04
C ARG A 297 -0.51 5.71 -11.81
N GLY A 298 -1.05 4.51 -11.90
CA GLY A 298 -0.76 3.41 -10.98
C GLY A 298 0.16 2.40 -11.65
N VAL A 299 1.16 1.96 -10.92
CA VAL A 299 2.10 0.90 -11.34
C VAL A 299 2.04 -0.21 -10.31
N TYR A 300 1.98 -1.44 -10.75
CA TYR A 300 1.95 -2.60 -9.88
C TYR A 300 2.85 -3.71 -10.43
N HIS A 301 3.33 -4.54 -9.52
CA HIS A 301 4.09 -5.73 -9.87
C HIS A 301 3.14 -6.85 -10.34
N HIS A 302 3.47 -7.49 -11.44
CA HIS A 302 2.79 -8.67 -11.98
C HIS A 302 3.65 -9.90 -11.67
N PRO A 303 3.49 -10.53 -10.50
CA PRO A 303 4.50 -11.48 -10.01
C PRO A 303 4.40 -12.87 -10.63
N ARG A 304 3.21 -13.30 -11.10
CA ARG A 304 3.00 -14.61 -11.74
C ARG A 304 1.65 -14.69 -12.44
N THR A 305 1.57 -15.55 -13.44
CA THR A 305 0.36 -15.74 -14.26
C THR A 305 -0.53 -16.90 -13.84
N ALA A 306 -0.03 -17.80 -12.99
CA ALA A 306 -0.76 -18.96 -12.50
C ALA A 306 -0.25 -19.37 -11.11
N ASP A 307 -1.10 -20.02 -10.33
CA ASP A 307 -0.66 -20.62 -9.07
C ASP A 307 0.35 -21.74 -9.34
N GLY A 308 1.48 -21.72 -8.62
CA GLY A 308 2.63 -22.60 -8.89
C GLY A 308 3.43 -22.27 -10.15
N GLY A 309 3.08 -21.21 -10.89
CA GLY A 309 3.88 -20.71 -12.00
C GLY A 309 5.20 -20.08 -11.56
N ALA A 310 6.10 -19.85 -12.54
CA ALA A 310 7.34 -19.11 -12.25
C ALA A 310 7.04 -17.67 -11.83
N GLU A 311 7.85 -17.13 -10.92
CA GLU A 311 7.80 -15.73 -10.55
C GLU A 311 8.34 -14.87 -11.71
N LEU A 312 7.76 -13.67 -11.81
CA LEU A 312 8.12 -12.66 -12.81
C LEU A 312 8.67 -11.41 -12.10
N ASN A 313 9.25 -10.53 -12.88
CA ASN A 313 9.69 -9.21 -12.44
C ASN A 313 8.97 -8.07 -13.16
N THR A 314 7.92 -8.39 -13.90
CA THR A 314 7.20 -7.44 -14.77
C THR A 314 6.42 -6.42 -13.95
N LEU A 315 6.56 -5.15 -14.32
CA LEU A 315 5.74 -4.06 -13.85
C LEU A 315 4.74 -3.67 -14.93
N GLU A 316 3.50 -3.47 -14.53
CA GLU A 316 2.43 -2.97 -15.40
C GLU A 316 1.89 -1.65 -14.88
N TYR A 317 1.30 -0.84 -15.75
CA TYR A 317 0.68 0.41 -15.34
C TYR A 317 -0.67 0.65 -15.98
N ILE A 318 -1.44 1.51 -15.31
CA ILE A 318 -2.71 2.04 -15.78
C ILE A 318 -2.74 3.58 -15.64
N THR A 319 -3.60 4.22 -16.42
CA THR A 319 -3.99 5.62 -16.21
C THR A 319 -5.24 5.67 -15.34
N ILE A 320 -5.14 6.11 -14.10
CA ILE A 320 -6.19 5.96 -13.07
C ILE A 320 -7.52 6.64 -13.49
N ALA A 321 -7.45 7.77 -14.17
CA ALA A 321 -8.65 8.55 -14.52
C ALA A 321 -9.52 7.93 -15.61
N THR A 322 -8.96 7.07 -16.46
CA THR A 322 -9.65 6.48 -17.61
C THR A 322 -9.64 4.97 -17.54
N THR A 323 -10.80 4.35 -17.67
CA THR A 323 -10.92 2.89 -17.77
C THR A 323 -10.19 2.36 -19.00
N GLY A 324 -9.62 1.18 -18.89
CA GLY A 324 -8.88 0.51 -19.96
C GLY A 324 -7.89 -0.51 -19.40
N ASN A 325 -7.30 -1.27 -20.28
CA ASN A 325 -6.38 -2.35 -19.92
C ASN A 325 -5.01 -1.80 -19.48
N ALA A 326 -4.32 -2.58 -18.69
CA ALA A 326 -2.95 -2.32 -18.28
C ALA A 326 -1.99 -2.43 -19.47
N THR A 327 -0.86 -1.78 -19.31
CA THR A 327 0.23 -1.75 -20.28
C THR A 327 1.55 -2.04 -19.56
N ASP A 328 2.45 -2.68 -20.25
CA ASP A 328 3.82 -2.91 -19.76
C ASP A 328 4.49 -1.59 -19.36
N PHE A 329 5.11 -1.58 -18.17
CA PHE A 329 5.85 -0.45 -17.63
C PHE A 329 7.36 -0.66 -17.75
N GLY A 330 7.84 -1.87 -17.53
CA GLY A 330 9.23 -2.30 -17.42
C GLY A 330 9.38 -3.41 -16.38
N ASP A 331 10.58 -3.61 -15.87
CA ASP A 331 10.90 -4.72 -14.98
C ASP A 331 11.56 -4.28 -13.68
N LEU A 332 11.35 -5.04 -12.61
CA LEU A 332 12.18 -5.03 -11.41
C LEU A 332 13.54 -5.69 -11.71
N ASN A 333 14.56 -5.40 -10.90
CA ASN A 333 15.86 -6.06 -11.01
C ASN A 333 15.87 -7.49 -10.45
N TYR A 334 14.80 -7.92 -9.84
CA TYR A 334 14.65 -9.25 -9.24
C TYR A 334 13.25 -9.79 -9.50
N VAL A 335 13.14 -11.12 -9.51
CA VAL A 335 11.85 -11.81 -9.57
C VAL A 335 11.35 -12.07 -8.15
N SER A 336 10.08 -11.93 -7.91
CA SER A 336 9.47 -12.26 -6.61
C SER A 336 7.95 -12.28 -6.70
N ARG A 337 7.32 -12.66 -5.59
CA ARG A 337 5.89 -12.53 -5.31
C ARG A 337 5.69 -12.12 -3.86
N ASP A 338 4.50 -11.66 -3.52
CA ASP A 338 4.17 -11.29 -2.14
C ASP A 338 5.10 -10.19 -1.57
N GLY A 339 5.52 -9.25 -2.42
CA GLY A 339 6.26 -8.05 -2.07
C GLY A 339 5.37 -6.96 -1.47
N CYS A 340 5.88 -5.75 -1.41
CA CYS A 340 5.12 -4.59 -0.98
C CYS A 340 5.60 -3.32 -1.67
N GLY A 341 4.65 -2.54 -2.20
CA GLY A 341 4.91 -1.27 -2.84
C GLY A 341 4.61 -0.06 -1.97
N LEU A 342 5.31 1.04 -2.20
CA LEU A 342 5.12 2.34 -1.56
C LEU A 342 5.25 3.46 -2.59
N SER A 343 4.73 4.64 -2.27
CA SER A 343 4.88 5.83 -3.11
C SER A 343 5.12 7.07 -2.27
N ASP A 344 5.95 7.98 -2.76
CA ASP A 344 6.09 9.31 -2.17
C ASP A 344 4.95 10.27 -2.55
N SER A 345 4.03 9.82 -3.37
CA SER A 345 2.90 10.60 -3.88
C SER A 345 1.58 10.30 -3.19
N HIS A 346 1.51 9.35 -2.27
CA HIS A 346 0.29 8.94 -1.58
C HIS A 346 -0.89 8.69 -2.52
N GLY A 347 -0.72 7.93 -3.59
CA GLY A 347 -1.76 7.78 -4.58
C GLY A 347 -2.23 9.10 -5.20
N GLY A 348 -1.39 10.11 -5.17
CA GLY A 348 -1.71 11.42 -5.72
C GLY A 348 -2.50 12.32 -4.78
N LEU A 349 -2.39 12.15 -3.50
CA LEU A 349 -3.02 13.01 -2.49
C LEU A 349 -2.30 14.35 -2.32
N SER A 350 -1.94 14.99 -3.39
CA SER A 350 -1.48 16.37 -3.38
C SER A 350 -2.66 17.33 -3.48
N HIS A 351 -2.67 18.32 -2.69
CA HIS A 351 -3.64 19.41 -2.72
C HIS A 351 -3.08 20.64 -3.43
#